data_10bff3a3f0acae12f8399a193c834194
#
_entry.id   10bff3a3f0acae12f8399a193c834194
#
_cell.length_a   1.000
_cell.length_b   1.000
_cell.length_c   1.000
_cell.angle_alpha   90.00
_cell.angle_beta   90.00
_cell.angle_gamma   90.00
#
_symmetry.space_group_name_H-M   'P 1'
#
loop_
_entity.id
_entity.type
_entity.pdbx_description
1 polymer ?
#
loop_
_entity_poly.entity_id
_entity_poly.type
_entity_poly.pdbx_seq_one_letter_code
_entity_poly.pdbx_strand_id
1 'polypeptide(L)'
;MKLELNIKTTDGELHNVVCSVADFIAWERKTKRRTSDLANGIGVEDLAFLAYTSLIRNGHKLKPFDGWINEIDEILEDESDPKATI
;
A
#
# COMPACT_ATOMS: atom_id res chain seq x y z
N MET A 1 5.85 -12.03 -5.56
CA MET A 1 5.23 -10.72 -5.75
C MET A 1 5.33 -9.92 -4.47
N LYS A 2 5.89 -8.73 -4.54
CA LYS A 2 6.23 -7.98 -3.36
C LYS A 2 6.30 -6.49 -3.70
N LEU A 3 5.71 -5.67 -2.86
CA LEU A 3 5.75 -4.22 -3.04
C LEU A 3 6.01 -3.58 -1.67
N GLU A 4 6.99 -2.72 -1.61
CA GLU A 4 7.37 -2.06 -0.38
C GLU A 4 6.99 -0.59 -0.44
N LEU A 5 6.28 -0.13 0.59
CA LEU A 5 5.78 1.24 0.65
C LEU A 5 6.16 1.88 1.97
N ASN A 6 6.41 3.17 1.91
CA ASN A 6 6.60 3.97 3.11
C ASN A 6 5.42 4.93 3.24
N ILE A 7 4.69 4.81 4.34
CA ILE A 7 3.51 5.61 4.61
C ILE A 7 3.85 6.62 5.69
N LYS A 8 3.72 7.90 5.36
CA LYS A 8 3.90 8.96 6.33
C LYS A 8 2.53 9.47 6.74
N THR A 9 2.28 9.49 8.04
CA THR A 9 0.99 9.94 8.55
C THR A 9 1.06 11.41 8.96
N THR A 10 -0.12 11.99 9.15
CA THR A 10 -0.21 13.42 9.46
C THR A 10 0.35 13.77 10.83
N ASP A 11 0.48 12.77 11.71
CA ASP A 11 1.09 12.98 13.02
C ASP A 11 2.62 12.79 13.00
N GLY A 12 3.18 12.56 11.81
CA GLY A 12 4.62 12.45 11.65
C GLY A 12 5.18 11.05 11.77
N GLU A 13 4.34 10.04 11.97
CA GLU A 13 4.81 8.67 12.02
C GLU A 13 5.12 8.15 10.63
N LEU A 14 6.06 7.22 10.57
CA LEU A 14 6.47 6.61 9.31
C LEU A 14 6.31 5.11 9.44
N HIS A 15 5.58 4.51 8.52
CA HIS A 15 5.36 3.07 8.50
C HIS A 15 5.95 2.48 7.24
N ASN A 16 6.83 1.49 7.41
CA ASN A 16 7.32 0.72 6.28
C ASN A 16 6.41 -0.49 6.11
N VAL A 17 5.81 -0.61 4.94
CA VAL A 17 4.80 -1.63 4.67
C VAL A 17 5.28 -2.50 3.53
N VAL A 18 5.29 -3.81 3.75
CA VAL A 18 5.63 -4.78 2.70
C VAL A 18 4.35 -5.51 2.32
N CYS A 19 3.87 -5.27 1.12
CA CYS A 19 2.68 -5.92 0.61
C CYS A 19 3.05 -7.28 0.02
N SER A 20 2.26 -8.28 0.34
CA SER A 20 2.50 -9.65 -0.12
C SER A 20 1.34 -10.12 -0.99
N VAL A 21 1.41 -11.37 -1.40
CA VAL A 21 0.36 -11.97 -2.24
C VAL A 21 -1.02 -11.81 -1.60
N ALA A 22 -1.12 -11.98 -0.28
CA ALA A 22 -2.41 -11.84 0.41
C ALA A 22 -3.00 -10.44 0.20
N ASP A 23 -2.16 -9.43 0.19
CA ASP A 23 -2.62 -8.05 0.03
C ASP A 23 -3.09 -7.80 -1.40
N PHE A 24 -2.40 -8.37 -2.37
CA PHE A 24 -2.81 -8.24 -3.76
C PHE A 24 -4.11 -9.00 -4.03
N ILE A 25 -4.30 -10.14 -3.38
CA ILE A 25 -5.57 -10.86 -3.50
C ILE A 25 -6.72 -10.01 -2.95
N ALA A 26 -6.50 -9.38 -1.79
CA ALA A 26 -7.51 -8.50 -1.21
C ALA A 26 -7.83 -7.34 -2.16
N TRP A 27 -6.80 -6.79 -2.81
CA TRP A 27 -6.98 -5.71 -3.76
C TRP A 27 -7.79 -6.17 -4.97
N GLU A 28 -7.48 -7.36 -5.51
CA GLU A 28 -8.24 -7.89 -6.65
C GLU A 28 -9.70 -8.12 -6.30
N ARG A 29 -9.96 -8.60 -5.09
CA ARG A 29 -11.33 -8.85 -4.64
C ARG A 29 -12.12 -7.56 -4.50
N LYS A 30 -11.45 -6.52 -4.01
CA LYS A 30 -12.11 -5.23 -3.81
C LYS A 30 -12.37 -4.52 -5.12
N THR A 31 -11.39 -4.49 -6.01
CA THR A 31 -11.45 -3.69 -7.23
C THR A 31 -12.02 -4.44 -8.42
N LYS A 32 -12.09 -5.77 -8.32
CA LYS A 32 -12.49 -6.63 -9.44
C LYS A 32 -11.54 -6.49 -10.63
N ARG A 33 -10.31 -6.12 -10.34
CA ARG A 33 -9.26 -5.98 -11.35
C ARG A 33 -8.19 -7.02 -11.08
N ARG A 34 -7.37 -7.28 -12.08
CA ARG A 34 -6.26 -8.24 -11.96
C ARG A 34 -4.98 -7.49 -11.65
N THR A 35 -4.09 -8.15 -10.90
CA THR A 35 -2.79 -7.54 -10.59
C THR A 35 -2.00 -7.23 -11.85
N SER A 36 -2.22 -7.97 -12.93
CA SER A 36 -1.57 -7.66 -14.20
C SER A 36 -1.94 -6.26 -14.71
N ASP A 37 -3.09 -5.73 -14.31
CA ASP A 37 -3.50 -4.39 -14.68
C ASP A 37 -2.62 -3.32 -14.05
N LEU A 38 -1.93 -3.67 -12.96
CA LEU A 38 -1.02 -2.72 -12.30
C LEU A 38 0.18 -2.38 -13.18
N ALA A 39 0.47 -3.20 -14.17
CA ALA A 39 1.55 -2.90 -15.10
C ALA A 39 1.27 -1.65 -15.92
N ASN A 40 0.02 -1.26 -16.04
CA ASN A 40 -0.38 -0.06 -16.77
C ASN A 40 -0.41 1.18 -15.88
N GLY A 41 0.02 1.05 -14.65
CA GLY A 41 0.05 2.13 -13.70
C GLY A 41 -0.77 1.81 -12.45
N ILE A 42 -0.36 2.38 -11.34
CA ILE A 42 -1.05 2.16 -10.08
C ILE A 42 -1.46 3.52 -9.52
N GLY A 43 -2.72 3.63 -9.12
CA GLY A 43 -3.22 4.88 -8.58
C GLY A 43 -2.92 5.02 -7.10
N VAL A 44 -3.04 6.25 -6.60
CA VAL A 44 -2.79 6.53 -5.19
C VAL A 44 -3.75 5.74 -4.30
N GLU A 45 -5.00 5.63 -4.72
CA GLU A 45 -5.97 4.87 -3.93
C GLU A 45 -5.59 3.40 -3.85
N ASP A 46 -5.06 2.85 -4.95
CA ASP A 46 -4.61 1.46 -4.95
C ASP A 46 -3.47 1.26 -3.99
N LEU A 47 -2.49 2.17 -3.99
CA LEU A 47 -1.37 2.10 -3.05
C LEU A 47 -1.86 2.20 -1.61
N ALA A 48 -2.78 3.11 -1.35
CA ALA A 48 -3.33 3.29 -0.02
C ALA A 48 -4.05 2.02 0.45
N PHE A 49 -4.82 1.39 -0.42
CA PHE A 49 -5.53 0.18 -0.05
C PHE A 49 -4.58 -0.97 0.22
N LEU A 50 -3.56 -1.13 -0.63
CA LEU A 50 -2.57 -2.19 -0.42
C LEU A 50 -1.86 -2.00 0.91
N ALA A 51 -1.48 -0.76 1.25
CA ALA A 51 -0.85 -0.48 2.53
C ALA A 51 -1.80 -0.77 3.68
N TYR A 52 -3.04 -0.34 3.54
CA TYR A 52 -4.06 -0.52 4.58
C TYR A 52 -4.27 -2.00 4.90
N THR A 53 -4.50 -2.81 3.87
CA THR A 53 -4.76 -4.23 4.10
C THR A 53 -3.54 -4.93 4.67
N SER A 54 -2.34 -4.52 4.28
CA SER A 54 -1.11 -5.09 4.82
C SER A 54 -0.96 -4.75 6.30
N LEU A 55 -1.23 -3.50 6.69
CA LEU A 55 -1.15 -3.10 8.09
C LEU A 55 -2.16 -3.86 8.94
N ILE A 56 -3.40 -3.99 8.46
CA ILE A 56 -4.44 -4.74 9.19
C ILE A 56 -4.00 -6.20 9.34
N ARG A 57 -3.48 -6.80 8.29
CA ARG A 57 -3.04 -8.19 8.33
C ARG A 57 -1.93 -8.41 9.34
N ASN A 58 -1.10 -7.39 9.54
CA ASN A 58 0.01 -7.46 10.49
C ASN A 58 -0.37 -7.05 11.90
N GLY A 59 -1.66 -6.87 12.17
CA GLY A 59 -2.15 -6.65 13.51
C GLY A 59 -2.37 -5.20 13.92
N HIS A 60 -2.19 -4.27 13.01
CA HIS A 60 -2.46 -2.87 13.33
C HIS A 60 -3.97 -2.63 13.39
N LYS A 61 -4.39 -1.82 14.34
CA LYS A 61 -5.79 -1.46 14.48
C LYS A 61 -5.97 -0.09 13.86
N LEU A 62 -6.70 -0.06 12.75
CA LEU A 62 -6.89 1.16 11.99
C LEU A 62 -8.37 1.47 11.86
N LYS A 63 -8.67 2.75 11.64
CA LYS A 63 -10.02 3.17 11.30
C LYS A 63 -10.44 2.54 9.98
N PRO A 64 -11.76 2.52 9.68
CA PRO A 64 -12.18 2.09 8.34
C PRO A 64 -11.43 2.86 7.28
N PHE A 65 -11.26 2.23 6.12
CA PHE A 65 -10.38 2.74 5.08
C PHE A 65 -10.64 4.21 4.73
N ASP A 66 -11.91 4.59 4.55
CA ASP A 66 -12.24 5.96 4.16
C ASP A 66 -11.83 6.98 5.21
N GLY A 67 -11.86 6.60 6.49
CA GLY A 67 -11.39 7.49 7.55
C GLY A 67 -9.87 7.48 7.65
N TRP A 68 -9.29 6.30 7.46
CA TRP A 68 -7.85 6.15 7.60
C TRP A 68 -7.08 6.94 6.53
N ILE A 69 -7.60 7.04 5.31
CA ILE A 69 -6.89 7.75 4.25
C ILE A 69 -6.69 9.23 4.59
N ASN A 70 -7.52 9.78 5.45
CA ASN A 70 -7.35 11.18 5.86
C ASN A 70 -6.16 11.36 6.80
N GLU A 71 -5.61 10.28 7.32
CA GLU A 71 -4.44 10.32 8.19
C GLU A 71 -3.14 10.13 7.44
N ILE A 72 -3.22 9.91 6.14
CA ILE A 72 -2.02 9.74 5.31
C ILE A 72 -1.56 11.10 4.81
N ASP A 73 -0.29 11.41 5.07
CA ASP A 73 0.33 12.61 4.53
C ASP A 73 1.00 12.32 3.20
N GLU A 74 1.69 11.18 3.13
CA GLU A 74 2.46 10.86 1.93
C GLU A 74 2.63 9.34 1.80
N ILE A 75 2.59 8.86 0.57
CA ILE A 75 2.90 7.46 0.26
C ILE A 75 4.05 7.44 -0.73
N LEU A 76 5.13 6.75 -0.35
CA LEU A 76 6.29 6.62 -1.21
C LEU A 76 6.55 5.15 -1.48
N GLU A 77 6.79 4.81 -2.74
CA GLU A 77 7.28 3.48 -3.06
C GLU A 77 8.73 3.41 -2.64
N ASP A 78 9.09 2.31 -1.98
CA ASP A 78 10.48 2.11 -1.59
C ASP A 78 11.22 1.52 -2.78
N GLU A 79 12.05 2.35 -3.41
CA GLU A 79 12.83 1.94 -4.56
C GLU A 79 14.27 1.66 -4.15
N SER A 80 14.42 1.00 -3.01
CA SER A 80 15.76 0.64 -2.54
C SER A 80 16.40 -0.45 -3.38
N ASP A 81 15.67 -1.05 -4.32
CA ASP A 81 16.22 -2.02 -5.23
C ASP A 81 17.36 -1.36 -6.01
N PRO A 82 18.58 -1.91 -5.95
CA PRO A 82 19.71 -1.33 -6.67
C PRO A 82 19.46 -1.13 -8.15
N LYS A 83 18.59 -1.93 -8.74
CA LYS A 83 18.30 -1.77 -10.17
C LYS A 83 17.48 -0.52 -10.43
N ALA A 84 16.70 -0.10 -9.47
CA ALA A 84 15.86 1.07 -9.65
C ALA A 84 16.68 2.36 -9.63
N THR A 85 17.90 2.29 -9.13
CA THR A 85 18.75 3.45 -9.00
C THR A 85 19.72 3.63 -10.15
N ILE A 86 19.71 2.72 -11.08
CA ILE A 86 20.64 2.77 -12.21
C ILE A 86 20.17 3.74 -13.28
#